data_7e94231490264aa22b685e7408a15b87
#
_entry.id   7e94231490264aa22b685e7408a15b87
#
_cell.length_a   1.000
_cell.length_b   1.000
_cell.length_c   1.000
_cell.angle_alpha   90.00
_cell.angle_beta   90.00
_cell.angle_gamma   90.00
#
_symmetry.space_group_name_H-M   'P 1'
#
loop_
_entity.id
_entity.type
_entity.pdbx_description
1 polymer ?
#
loop_
_entity_poly.entity_id
_entity_poly.type
_entity_poly.pdbx_seq_one_letter_code
_entity_poly.pdbx_strand_id
1 'polypeptide(L)'
;MNSQIRPFNTGDMNDIVQLSLLAWEPVFIAWEQILGPKLYPIAIYPDWRKSQKEAVEKVCHDEKTTTWLAEVDGQVVGFVAYELNDHDKTGEVQMLAVHPEYQNHGIGTELNIFALQKMKESGMKLAAVGTGGDEGHAPARRSYEKAGYTGLPLVRYYKAL
;
A
#
# COMPACT_ATOMS: atom_id res chain seq x y z
N MET A 1 3.29 -3.02 -20.78
CA MET A 1 3.57 -4.27 -20.07
C MET A 1 2.22 -4.86 -19.69
N ASN A 2 1.95 -6.12 -20.00
CA ASN A 2 0.63 -6.70 -19.77
C ASN A 2 0.66 -7.39 -18.40
N SER A 3 -0.03 -6.83 -17.40
CA SER A 3 -0.14 -7.45 -16.08
C SER A 3 -1.43 -8.27 -16.00
N GLN A 4 -1.39 -9.37 -15.26
CA GLN A 4 -2.56 -10.17 -14.90
C GLN A 4 -2.86 -9.98 -13.42
N ILE A 5 -4.11 -9.63 -13.08
CA ILE A 5 -4.51 -9.50 -11.67
C ILE A 5 -5.20 -10.79 -11.24
N ARG A 6 -4.74 -11.36 -10.12
CA ARG A 6 -5.30 -12.57 -9.52
C ARG A 6 -5.42 -12.46 -7.99
N PRO A 7 -6.26 -13.28 -7.34
CA PRO A 7 -6.31 -13.31 -5.88
C PRO A 7 -5.00 -13.81 -5.27
N PHE A 8 -4.73 -13.31 -4.07
CA PHE A 8 -3.63 -13.78 -3.22
C PHE A 8 -3.86 -15.22 -2.76
N ASN A 9 -2.79 -15.99 -2.69
CA ASN A 9 -2.72 -17.29 -2.03
C ASN A 9 -1.63 -17.28 -0.96
N THR A 10 -1.75 -18.11 0.06
CA THR A 10 -0.77 -18.17 1.17
C THR A 10 0.66 -18.46 0.71
N GLY A 11 0.84 -19.16 -0.42
CA GLY A 11 2.14 -19.41 -1.03
C GLY A 11 2.84 -18.15 -1.57
N ASP A 12 2.10 -17.07 -1.83
CA ASP A 12 2.63 -15.80 -2.33
C ASP A 12 3.21 -14.91 -1.23
N MET A 13 3.03 -15.27 0.04
CA MET A 13 3.37 -14.42 1.18
C MET A 13 4.82 -13.93 1.14
N ASN A 14 5.77 -14.82 0.86
CA ASN A 14 7.17 -14.44 0.82
C ASN A 14 7.45 -13.41 -0.29
N ASP A 15 6.86 -13.59 -1.47
CA ASP A 15 7.07 -12.70 -2.62
C ASP A 15 6.55 -11.30 -2.35
N ILE A 16 5.33 -11.17 -1.78
CA ILE A 16 4.77 -9.85 -1.45
C ILE A 16 5.48 -9.19 -0.27
N VAL A 17 5.99 -9.95 0.71
CA VAL A 17 6.82 -9.41 1.78
C VAL A 17 8.11 -8.83 1.19
N GLN A 18 8.84 -9.56 0.36
CA GLN A 18 10.07 -9.08 -0.26
C GLN A 18 9.82 -7.85 -1.15
N LEU A 19 8.79 -7.90 -1.98
CA LEU A 19 8.34 -6.78 -2.80
C LEU A 19 8.04 -5.55 -1.93
N SER A 20 7.32 -5.74 -0.83
CA SER A 20 6.96 -4.69 0.12
C SER A 20 8.20 -4.03 0.72
N LEU A 21 9.19 -4.81 1.17
CA LEU A 21 10.44 -4.27 1.73
C LEU A 21 11.17 -3.36 0.74
N LEU A 22 11.22 -3.76 -0.53
CA LEU A 22 11.84 -2.95 -1.59
C LEU A 22 11.02 -1.67 -1.87
N ALA A 23 9.71 -1.78 -1.94
CA ALA A 23 8.82 -0.66 -2.27
C ALA A 23 8.74 0.40 -1.17
N TRP A 24 8.82 0.00 0.11
CA TRP A 24 8.74 0.91 1.26
C TRP A 24 10.08 1.49 1.71
N GLU A 25 11.22 0.96 1.27
CA GLU A 25 12.53 1.49 1.66
C GLU A 25 12.66 3.01 1.45
N PRO A 26 12.26 3.61 0.32
CA PRO A 26 12.31 5.07 0.14
C PRO A 26 11.44 5.85 1.14
N VAL A 27 10.32 5.27 1.57
CA VAL A 27 9.44 5.87 2.57
C VAL A 27 10.13 5.97 3.93
N PHE A 28 10.73 4.88 4.40
CA PHE A 28 11.44 4.86 5.68
C PHE A 28 12.67 5.76 5.68
N ILE A 29 13.39 5.85 4.55
CA ILE A 29 14.49 6.81 4.39
C ILE A 29 13.98 8.26 4.49
N ALA A 30 12.87 8.59 3.83
CA ALA A 30 12.28 9.93 3.90
C ALA A 30 11.83 10.26 5.33
N TRP A 31 11.20 9.32 6.03
CA TRP A 31 10.77 9.52 7.43
C TRP A 31 11.95 9.71 8.38
N GLU A 32 13.05 8.98 8.21
CA GLU A 32 14.26 9.17 8.99
C GLU A 32 14.83 10.58 8.82
N GLN A 33 14.86 11.09 7.59
CA GLN A 33 15.31 12.46 7.29
C GLN A 33 14.40 13.53 7.92
N ILE A 34 13.07 13.33 7.87
CA ILE A 34 12.11 14.29 8.41
C ILE A 34 12.09 14.29 9.94
N LEU A 35 12.05 13.12 10.56
CA LEU A 35 11.93 12.97 12.01
C LEU A 35 13.25 13.14 12.74
N GLY A 36 14.36 12.85 12.07
CA GLY A 36 15.71 12.97 12.63
C GLY A 36 16.02 11.94 13.72
N PRO A 37 17.27 11.96 14.26
CA PRO A 37 17.78 10.91 15.11
C PRO A 37 17.11 10.80 16.49
N LYS A 38 16.37 11.82 16.92
CA LYS A 38 15.66 11.79 18.20
C LYS A 38 14.24 11.20 18.09
N LEU A 39 13.51 11.55 17.03
CA LEU A 39 12.11 11.14 16.89
C LEU A 39 11.96 9.83 16.13
N TYR A 40 12.76 9.60 15.11
CA TYR A 40 12.64 8.41 14.25
C TYR A 40 12.70 7.09 15.04
N PRO A 41 13.68 6.85 15.95
CA PRO A 41 13.75 5.61 16.72
C PRO A 41 12.58 5.40 17.70
N ILE A 42 11.87 6.48 18.07
CA ILE A 42 10.70 6.42 18.98
C ILE A 42 9.41 6.25 18.20
N ALA A 43 9.26 6.99 17.11
CA ALA A 43 8.04 7.01 16.30
C ALA A 43 7.95 5.84 15.32
N ILE A 44 9.11 5.38 14.84
CA ILE A 44 9.25 4.28 13.89
C ILE A 44 10.10 3.21 14.54
N TYR A 45 9.73 1.96 14.37
CA TYR A 45 10.50 0.85 14.91
C TYR A 45 11.97 0.88 14.44
N PRO A 46 12.96 0.61 15.32
CA PRO A 46 14.37 0.59 14.94
C PRO A 46 14.66 -0.36 13.77
N ASP A 47 13.94 -1.48 13.72
CA ASP A 47 13.96 -2.42 12.60
C ASP A 47 12.65 -2.31 11.79
N TRP A 48 12.61 -1.34 10.89
CA TRP A 48 11.45 -1.11 10.05
C TRP A 48 11.15 -2.29 9.11
N ARG A 49 12.17 -3.05 8.70
CA ARG A 49 11.97 -4.21 7.83
C ARG A 49 11.18 -5.30 8.52
N LYS A 50 11.47 -5.53 9.79
CA LYS A 50 10.69 -6.46 10.61
C LYS A 50 9.24 -5.98 10.78
N SER A 51 9.05 -4.70 11.11
CA SER A 51 7.72 -4.12 11.28
C SER A 51 6.91 -4.15 9.98
N GLN A 52 7.54 -3.88 8.83
CA GLN A 52 6.89 -3.91 7.52
C GLN A 52 6.50 -5.35 7.14
N LYS A 53 7.38 -6.33 7.37
CA LYS A 53 7.04 -7.75 7.18
C LYS A 53 5.82 -8.15 8.01
N GLU A 54 5.85 -7.87 9.32
CA GLU A 54 4.74 -8.19 10.23
C GLU A 54 3.44 -7.50 9.81
N ALA A 55 3.51 -6.25 9.33
CA ALA A 55 2.35 -5.51 8.84
C ALA A 55 1.74 -6.15 7.57
N VAL A 56 2.56 -6.57 6.62
CA VAL A 56 2.11 -7.27 5.41
C VAL A 56 1.47 -8.62 5.76
N GLU A 57 2.14 -9.41 6.60
CA GLU A 57 1.64 -10.71 7.05
C GLU A 57 0.30 -10.56 7.76
N LYS A 58 0.18 -9.57 8.66
CA LYS A 58 -1.07 -9.28 9.37
C LYS A 58 -2.20 -8.91 8.40
N VAL A 59 -1.97 -8.00 7.48
CA VAL A 59 -2.98 -7.56 6.50
C VAL A 59 -3.44 -8.72 5.63
N CYS A 60 -2.51 -9.56 5.16
CA CYS A 60 -2.86 -10.68 4.29
C CYS A 60 -3.53 -11.86 5.00
N HIS A 61 -3.34 -12.00 6.33
CA HIS A 61 -4.00 -13.02 7.13
C HIS A 61 -5.33 -12.54 7.76
N ASP A 62 -5.62 -11.24 7.73
CA ASP A 62 -6.87 -10.71 8.28
C ASP A 62 -8.05 -11.13 7.39
N GLU A 63 -9.02 -11.82 7.98
CA GLU A 63 -10.23 -12.29 7.28
C GLU A 63 -11.09 -11.15 6.71
N LYS A 64 -10.93 -9.93 7.21
CA LYS A 64 -11.64 -8.74 6.71
C LYS A 64 -10.99 -8.14 5.48
N THR A 65 -9.74 -8.50 5.23
CA THR A 65 -8.94 -7.94 4.15
C THR A 65 -8.98 -8.82 2.91
N THR A 66 -9.22 -8.22 1.77
CA THR A 66 -9.11 -8.88 0.47
C THR A 66 -7.86 -8.42 -0.24
N THR A 67 -7.00 -9.36 -0.62
CA THR A 67 -5.71 -9.08 -1.28
C THR A 67 -5.68 -9.64 -2.70
N TRP A 68 -5.23 -8.79 -3.64
CA TRP A 68 -5.03 -9.12 -5.05
C TRP A 68 -3.60 -8.81 -5.48
N LEU A 69 -3.08 -9.63 -6.38
CA LEU A 69 -1.72 -9.53 -6.90
C LEU A 69 -1.72 -9.16 -8.37
N ALA A 70 -0.72 -8.40 -8.79
CA ALA A 70 -0.37 -8.19 -10.18
C ALA A 70 0.83 -9.06 -10.55
N GLU A 71 0.71 -9.81 -11.62
CA GLU A 71 1.76 -10.65 -12.20
C GLU A 71 2.16 -10.18 -13.58
N VAL A 72 3.45 -10.26 -13.87
CA VAL A 72 4.03 -10.08 -15.21
C VAL A 72 4.94 -11.27 -15.45
N ASP A 73 4.71 -12.00 -16.54
CA ASP A 73 5.49 -13.18 -16.93
C ASP A 73 5.64 -14.24 -15.81
N GLY A 74 4.58 -14.41 -15.00
CA GLY A 74 4.55 -15.35 -13.88
C GLY A 74 5.26 -14.89 -12.60
N GLN A 75 5.74 -13.64 -12.56
CA GLN A 75 6.35 -13.02 -11.38
C GLN A 75 5.38 -12.06 -10.73
N VAL A 76 5.22 -12.14 -9.39
CA VAL A 76 4.46 -11.16 -8.61
C VAL A 76 5.22 -9.84 -8.58
N VAL A 77 4.60 -8.78 -9.12
CA VAL A 77 5.22 -7.46 -9.28
C VAL A 77 4.50 -6.36 -8.53
N GLY A 78 3.33 -6.65 -7.95
CA GLY A 78 2.58 -5.70 -7.15
C GLY A 78 1.42 -6.37 -6.41
N PHE A 79 0.87 -5.68 -5.42
CA PHE A 79 -0.34 -6.11 -4.73
C PHE A 79 -1.15 -4.93 -4.22
N VAL A 80 -2.44 -5.16 -4.03
CA VAL A 80 -3.37 -4.27 -3.33
C VAL A 80 -4.16 -5.08 -2.31
N ALA A 81 -4.27 -4.56 -1.10
CA ALA A 81 -5.09 -5.10 -0.03
C ALA A 81 -6.09 -4.05 0.44
N TYR A 82 -7.36 -4.41 0.57
CA TYR A 82 -8.41 -3.51 1.00
C TYR A 82 -9.43 -4.19 1.90
N GLU A 83 -10.11 -3.38 2.70
CA GLU A 83 -11.22 -3.79 3.56
C GLU A 83 -12.53 -3.13 3.10
N LEU A 84 -13.66 -3.78 3.42
CA LEU A 84 -15.00 -3.26 3.18
C LEU A 84 -15.73 -3.08 4.51
N ASN A 85 -16.35 -1.92 4.70
CA ASN A 85 -17.23 -1.63 5.82
C ASN A 85 -18.67 -1.50 5.31
N ASP A 86 -19.46 -2.56 5.50
CA ASP A 86 -20.86 -2.60 5.07
C ASP A 86 -21.79 -1.65 5.82
N HIS A 87 -21.45 -1.32 7.07
CA HIS A 87 -22.24 -0.38 7.87
C HIS A 87 -22.17 1.04 7.28
N ASP A 88 -20.93 1.51 7.00
CA ASP A 88 -20.70 2.87 6.50
C ASP A 88 -20.68 2.94 4.96
N LYS A 89 -20.75 1.79 4.29
CA LYS A 89 -20.62 1.65 2.84
C LYS A 89 -19.32 2.26 2.30
N THR A 90 -18.21 1.99 3.00
CA THR A 90 -16.87 2.45 2.62
C THR A 90 -15.95 1.27 2.35
N GLY A 91 -15.06 1.44 1.36
CA GLY A 91 -13.92 0.56 1.12
C GLY A 91 -12.64 1.32 1.41
N GLU A 92 -11.66 0.69 2.04
CA GLU A 92 -10.37 1.34 2.35
C GLU A 92 -9.20 0.48 1.89
N VAL A 93 -8.31 1.07 1.09
CA VAL A 93 -7.05 0.42 0.70
C VAL A 93 -6.10 0.47 1.90
N GLN A 94 -5.75 -0.71 2.42
CA GLN A 94 -4.85 -0.87 3.56
C GLN A 94 -3.39 -0.86 3.13
N MET A 95 -3.08 -1.50 2.00
CA MET A 95 -1.74 -1.54 1.42
C MET A 95 -1.81 -1.60 -0.10
N LEU A 96 -0.86 -0.95 -0.74
CA LEU A 96 -0.58 -1.09 -2.16
C LEU A 96 0.92 -0.94 -2.38
N ALA A 97 1.53 -1.87 -3.08
CA ALA A 97 2.93 -1.79 -3.47
C ALA A 97 3.14 -2.32 -4.88
N VAL A 98 4.16 -1.77 -5.53
CA VAL A 98 4.68 -2.25 -6.81
C VAL A 98 6.19 -2.34 -6.69
N HIS A 99 6.74 -3.47 -7.14
CA HIS A 99 8.18 -3.72 -7.16
C HIS A 99 8.91 -2.57 -7.88
N PRO A 100 10.01 -2.02 -7.35
CA PRO A 100 10.66 -0.83 -7.89
C PRO A 100 10.97 -0.90 -9.40
N GLU A 101 11.42 -2.06 -9.88
CA GLU A 101 11.73 -2.26 -11.32
C GLU A 101 10.49 -2.23 -12.22
N TYR A 102 9.28 -2.39 -11.65
CA TYR A 102 8.01 -2.38 -12.37
C TYR A 102 7.18 -1.12 -12.11
N GLN A 103 7.72 -0.17 -11.34
CA GLN A 103 7.08 1.13 -11.13
C GLN A 103 7.10 1.98 -12.42
N ASN A 104 6.21 2.98 -12.47
CA ASN A 104 6.04 3.87 -13.63
C ASN A 104 5.53 3.19 -14.93
N HIS A 105 5.12 1.92 -14.88
CA HIS A 105 4.49 1.19 -15.98
C HIS A 105 2.95 1.08 -15.87
N GLY A 106 2.35 1.80 -14.92
CA GLY A 106 0.89 1.84 -14.73
C GLY A 106 0.31 0.80 -13.77
N ILE A 107 1.10 -0.20 -13.33
CA ILE A 107 0.63 -1.33 -12.49
C ILE A 107 -0.06 -0.85 -11.21
N GLY A 108 0.50 0.13 -10.51
CA GLY A 108 -0.13 0.68 -9.29
C GLY A 108 -1.49 1.33 -9.57
N THR A 109 -1.64 2.00 -10.71
CA THR A 109 -2.92 2.57 -11.15
C THR A 109 -3.91 1.48 -11.53
N GLU A 110 -3.48 0.43 -12.22
CA GLU A 110 -4.32 -0.72 -12.57
C GLU A 110 -4.86 -1.44 -11.32
N LEU A 111 -3.99 -1.68 -10.32
CA LEU A 111 -4.38 -2.27 -9.03
C LEU A 111 -5.40 -1.39 -8.29
N ASN A 112 -5.21 -0.07 -8.29
CA ASN A 112 -6.16 0.87 -7.70
C ASN A 112 -7.52 0.84 -8.42
N ILE A 113 -7.53 0.92 -9.75
CA ILE A 113 -8.76 0.88 -10.55
C ILE A 113 -9.50 -0.45 -10.32
N PHE A 114 -8.75 -1.55 -10.27
CA PHE A 114 -9.31 -2.87 -9.98
C PHE A 114 -9.96 -2.92 -8.59
N ALA A 115 -9.27 -2.44 -7.55
CA ALA A 115 -9.81 -2.38 -6.19
C ALA A 115 -11.07 -1.51 -6.12
N LEU A 116 -11.06 -0.32 -6.74
CA LEU A 116 -12.23 0.56 -6.83
C LEU A 116 -13.41 -0.11 -7.50
N GLN A 117 -13.18 -0.87 -8.57
CA GLN A 117 -14.23 -1.63 -9.23
C GLN A 117 -14.82 -2.69 -8.30
N LYS A 118 -13.96 -3.45 -7.59
CA LYS A 118 -14.41 -4.46 -6.61
C LYS A 118 -15.20 -3.86 -5.45
N MET A 119 -14.76 -2.73 -4.92
CA MET A 119 -15.48 -1.98 -3.89
C MET A 119 -16.87 -1.56 -4.40
N LYS A 120 -16.94 -1.02 -5.61
CA LYS A 120 -18.22 -0.62 -6.26
C LYS A 120 -19.14 -1.81 -6.49
N GLU A 121 -18.64 -2.93 -7.01
CA GLU A 121 -19.38 -4.18 -7.20
C GLU A 121 -19.95 -4.71 -5.87
N SER A 122 -19.24 -4.50 -4.76
CA SER A 122 -19.67 -4.84 -3.40
C SER A 122 -20.62 -3.82 -2.77
N GLY A 123 -21.06 -2.80 -3.51
CA GLY A 123 -22.04 -1.82 -3.04
C GLY A 123 -21.47 -0.70 -2.17
N MET A 124 -20.16 -0.50 -2.15
CA MET A 124 -19.55 0.62 -1.44
C MET A 124 -19.84 1.94 -2.17
N LYS A 125 -20.01 3.01 -1.40
CA LYS A 125 -20.31 4.37 -1.89
C LYS A 125 -19.11 5.31 -1.82
N LEU A 126 -18.14 4.99 -0.98
CA LEU A 126 -16.91 5.74 -0.79
C LEU A 126 -15.72 4.79 -0.80
N ALA A 127 -14.66 5.17 -1.48
CA ALA A 127 -13.36 4.53 -1.38
C ALA A 127 -12.37 5.50 -0.72
N ALA A 128 -11.57 5.00 0.21
CA ALA A 128 -10.54 5.77 0.91
C ALA A 128 -9.18 5.08 0.80
N VAL A 129 -8.12 5.87 0.87
CA VAL A 129 -6.75 5.41 1.03
C VAL A 129 -5.94 6.49 1.76
N GLY A 130 -5.14 6.08 2.75
CA GLY A 130 -4.21 6.96 3.45
C GLY A 130 -2.79 6.84 2.89
N THR A 131 -2.10 7.99 2.76
CA THR A 131 -0.69 7.99 2.35
C THR A 131 0.02 9.21 2.92
N GLY A 132 1.36 9.16 2.99
CA GLY A 132 2.17 10.28 3.45
C GLY A 132 2.27 11.42 2.43
N GLY A 133 2.49 12.65 2.96
CA GLY A 133 2.79 13.83 2.16
C GLY A 133 4.27 13.96 1.76
N ASP A 134 5.14 13.08 2.26
CA ASP A 134 6.58 13.08 1.99
C ASP A 134 6.94 12.57 0.58
N GLU A 135 8.20 12.77 0.19
CA GLU A 135 8.70 12.37 -1.14
C GLU A 135 8.71 10.85 -1.36
N GLY A 136 8.89 10.05 -0.30
CA GLY A 136 8.84 8.60 -0.39
C GLY A 136 7.49 8.09 -0.86
N HIS A 137 6.40 8.78 -0.51
CA HIS A 137 5.04 8.47 -0.93
C HIS A 137 4.59 9.17 -2.24
N ALA A 138 5.43 9.97 -2.87
CA ALA A 138 5.04 10.66 -4.10
C ALA A 138 4.59 9.73 -5.24
N PRO A 139 5.20 8.56 -5.46
CA PRO A 139 4.69 7.59 -6.45
C PRO A 139 3.29 7.08 -6.12
N ALA A 140 2.99 6.82 -4.85
CA ALA A 140 1.68 6.37 -4.39
C ALA A 140 0.62 7.46 -4.63
N ARG A 141 0.89 8.71 -4.25
CA ARG A 141 -0.03 9.83 -4.50
C ARG A 141 -0.38 9.97 -5.98
N ARG A 142 0.63 9.93 -6.87
CA ARG A 142 0.40 9.97 -8.33
C ARG A 142 -0.47 8.82 -8.83
N SER A 143 -0.31 7.64 -8.27
CA SER A 143 -1.13 6.46 -8.61
C SER A 143 -2.59 6.66 -8.21
N TYR A 144 -2.84 7.18 -7.00
CA TYR A 144 -4.20 7.46 -6.51
C TYR A 144 -4.88 8.56 -7.33
N GLU A 145 -4.19 9.65 -7.60
CA GLU A 145 -4.71 10.75 -8.42
C GLU A 145 -5.06 10.27 -9.84
N LYS A 146 -4.21 9.45 -10.47
CA LYS A 146 -4.50 8.84 -11.78
C LYS A 146 -5.68 7.87 -11.74
N ALA A 147 -5.91 7.20 -10.61
CA ALA A 147 -7.08 6.34 -10.42
C ALA A 147 -8.36 7.13 -10.09
N GLY A 148 -8.29 8.46 -9.96
CA GLY A 148 -9.44 9.35 -9.76
C GLY A 148 -9.73 9.71 -8.30
N TYR A 149 -8.85 9.40 -7.35
CA TYR A 149 -9.00 9.87 -5.98
C TYR A 149 -8.77 11.37 -5.86
N THR A 150 -9.49 12.00 -4.93
CA THR A 150 -9.29 13.41 -4.55
C THR A 150 -8.50 13.45 -3.24
N GLY A 151 -7.36 14.15 -3.23
CA GLY A 151 -6.51 14.26 -2.04
C GLY A 151 -7.04 15.26 -1.02
N LEU A 152 -7.14 14.85 0.26
CA LEU A 152 -7.35 15.71 1.41
C LEU A 152 -6.03 15.79 2.18
N PRO A 153 -5.30 16.94 2.16
CA PRO A 153 -4.02 17.04 2.87
C PRO A 153 -4.19 16.95 4.38
N LEU A 154 -3.43 16.05 5.00
CA LEU A 154 -3.38 15.87 6.46
C LEU A 154 -1.94 15.96 6.93
N VAL A 155 -1.73 16.47 8.16
CA VAL A 155 -0.41 16.56 8.78
C VAL A 155 -0.43 15.88 10.14
N ARG A 156 0.57 15.06 10.42
CA ARG A 156 0.78 14.42 11.70
C ARG A 156 2.03 14.98 12.38
N TYR A 157 1.91 15.37 13.65
CA TYR A 157 3.00 15.94 14.44
C TYR A 157 3.50 14.95 15.49
N TYR A 158 4.82 14.94 15.72
CA TYR A 158 5.48 14.13 16.73
C TYR A 158 6.32 15.01 17.66
N LYS A 159 6.39 14.65 18.93
CA LYS A 159 7.25 15.28 19.94
C LYS A 159 7.75 14.22 20.89
N ALA A 160 9.07 14.16 21.12
CA ALA A 160 9.64 13.37 22.21
C ALA A 160 9.30 14.05 23.55
N LEU A 161 8.92 13.27 24.55
CA LEU A 161 8.60 13.72 25.91
C LEU A 161 9.75 13.47 26.87
#